data_3082f78d6e212c27317e4afab680e9a1
#
_entry.id   3082f78d6e212c27317e4afab680e9a1
#
_cell.length_a   1.000
_cell.length_b   1.000
_cell.length_c   1.000
_cell.angle_alpha   90.00
_cell.angle_beta   90.00
_cell.angle_gamma   90.00
#
_symmetry.space_group_name_H-M   'P 1'
#
loop_
_entity.id
_entity.type
_entity.pdbx_description
1 polymer ?
#
loop_
_entity_poly.entity_id
_entity_poly.type
_entity_poly.pdbx_seq_one_letter_code
_entity_poly.pdbx_strand_id
1 'polypeptide(L)'
;MLQVDHVSFAYDETSVLEDINLKVSKGEHVSIIGESGCGKSTLLKIIYGLLHIKVGEVYWDENQIMGPLYNLVPGEPYMKYLAQDFDLMPYTTVFENVSQYLSVFEPEELKARTEELLEMIEMTHLAQTKVRYLSGGQQQRVALARVLAQQPQILLLDEPFGHIDNFRKNTLRRNLFSFLKKEDITVLTATHDHNDMLPFADRVIVLKDRKIIAKDTPKNLYEHPKNLYIASLFGEANRIPINVIKSYADTKRRIIVYAHEFKVSEKSGLEVIVKESYYMGGHYMIVGTYEEQNIYFNHHSALEDGKNVFLNISIETINQRLNI
;
A
#
# COMPACT_ATOMS: atom_id res chain seq x y z
N MET A 1 21.49 1.17 -3.12
CA MET A 1 20.67 0.94 -1.92
C MET A 1 20.17 2.29 -1.43
N LEU A 2 18.87 2.44 -1.14
CA LEU A 2 18.33 3.63 -0.47
C LEU A 2 18.55 3.51 1.04
N GLN A 3 19.00 4.61 1.65
CA GLN A 3 19.15 4.73 3.09
C GLN A 3 18.54 6.05 3.56
N VAL A 4 17.70 5.98 4.58
CA VAL A 4 17.09 7.12 5.27
C VAL A 4 17.51 7.02 6.72
N ASP A 5 18.29 7.98 7.21
CA ASP A 5 18.93 7.94 8.50
C ASP A 5 18.43 9.09 9.38
N HIS A 6 17.76 8.73 10.48
CA HIS A 6 17.30 9.63 11.53
C HIS A 6 16.50 10.85 11.02
N VAL A 7 15.73 10.65 9.94
CA VAL A 7 14.99 11.76 9.32
C VAL A 7 13.81 12.17 10.20
N SER A 8 13.77 13.46 10.52
CA SER A 8 12.63 14.11 11.15
C SER A 8 12.20 15.32 10.31
N PHE A 9 10.87 15.52 10.19
CA PHE A 9 10.31 16.59 9.36
C PHE A 9 9.04 17.19 9.98
N ALA A 10 8.92 18.49 9.84
CA ALA A 10 7.72 19.25 10.20
C ALA A 10 7.38 20.26 9.11
N TYR A 11 6.09 20.46 8.84
CA TYR A 11 5.59 21.62 8.14
C TYR A 11 5.38 22.73 9.18
N ASP A 12 6.14 23.79 9.07
CA ASP A 12 6.20 24.86 10.07
C ASP A 12 6.46 24.29 11.48
N GLU A 13 5.52 24.41 12.41
CA GLU A 13 5.62 23.86 13.77
C GLU A 13 4.99 22.47 13.93
N THR A 14 4.31 21.96 12.89
CA THR A 14 3.62 20.68 12.94
C THR A 14 4.54 19.54 12.53
N SER A 15 4.98 18.73 13.49
CA SER A 15 5.78 17.52 13.24
C SER A 15 4.95 16.50 12.45
N VAL A 16 5.54 15.91 11.41
CA VAL A 16 4.90 14.91 10.53
C VAL A 16 5.67 13.60 10.54
N LEU A 17 7.00 13.65 10.65
CA LEU A 17 7.86 12.47 10.73
C LEU A 17 8.87 12.66 11.87
N GLU A 18 9.09 11.62 12.65
CA GLU A 18 10.00 11.62 13.78
C GLU A 18 10.92 10.40 13.76
N ASP A 19 12.22 10.64 13.66
CA ASP A 19 13.28 9.61 13.71
C ASP A 19 13.04 8.43 12.76
N ILE A 20 12.80 8.74 11.49
CA ILE A 20 12.57 7.74 10.45
C ILE A 20 13.91 7.11 10.04
N ASN A 21 13.97 5.78 10.19
CA ASN A 21 15.13 4.98 9.82
C ASN A 21 14.71 3.82 8.93
N LEU A 22 15.18 3.78 7.68
CA LEU A 22 14.92 2.67 6.77
C LEU A 22 16.05 2.46 5.76
N LYS A 23 16.19 1.23 5.29
CA LYS A 23 17.08 0.85 4.19
C LYS A 23 16.30 0.01 3.20
N VAL A 24 16.52 0.26 1.90
CA VAL A 24 15.89 -0.48 0.81
C VAL A 24 16.97 -0.96 -0.15
N SER A 25 16.99 -2.27 -0.41
CA SER A 25 17.93 -2.88 -1.35
C SER A 25 17.58 -2.55 -2.80
N LYS A 26 18.54 -2.64 -3.71
CA LYS A 26 18.24 -2.53 -5.16
C LYS A 26 17.30 -3.65 -5.58
N GLY A 27 16.35 -3.35 -6.46
CA GLY A 27 15.32 -4.28 -6.93
C GLY A 27 14.28 -4.68 -5.89
N GLU A 28 14.37 -4.16 -4.65
CA GLU A 28 13.38 -4.44 -3.59
C GLU A 28 12.12 -3.58 -3.78
N HIS A 29 10.95 -4.20 -3.64
CA HIS A 29 9.65 -3.53 -3.62
C HIS A 29 9.19 -3.35 -2.18
N VAL A 30 9.11 -2.11 -1.72
CA VAL A 30 8.70 -1.75 -0.35
C VAL A 30 7.41 -0.96 -0.39
N SER A 31 6.41 -1.41 0.36
CA SER A 31 5.16 -0.65 0.56
C SER A 31 5.16 0.07 1.90
N ILE A 32 4.76 1.33 1.89
CA ILE A 32 4.57 2.18 3.08
C ILE A 32 3.07 2.31 3.31
N ILE A 33 2.59 1.80 4.43
CA ILE A 33 1.16 1.79 4.78
C ILE A 33 0.90 2.52 6.09
N GLY A 34 -0.34 2.93 6.29
CA GLY A 34 -0.81 3.64 7.49
C GLY A 34 -2.01 4.51 7.17
N GLU A 35 -2.61 5.11 8.19
CA GLU A 35 -3.77 6.00 8.05
C GLU A 35 -3.50 7.19 7.13
N SER A 36 -4.58 7.78 6.61
CA SER A 36 -4.47 9.05 5.87
C SER A 36 -3.84 10.13 6.76
N GLY A 37 -2.89 10.88 6.22
CA GLY A 37 -2.20 11.93 6.96
C GLY A 37 -1.04 11.48 7.88
N CYS A 38 -0.72 10.18 7.97
CA CYS A 38 0.38 9.70 8.82
C CYS A 38 1.80 10.01 8.31
N GLY A 39 1.95 10.67 7.14
CA GLY A 39 3.23 11.12 6.61
C GLY A 39 3.81 10.30 5.45
N LYS A 40 3.08 9.35 4.86
CA LYS A 40 3.54 8.50 3.73
C LYS A 40 4.03 9.34 2.54
N SER A 41 3.18 10.20 2.01
CA SER A 41 3.51 11.10 0.88
C SER A 41 4.64 12.07 1.24
N THR A 42 4.68 12.53 2.49
CA THR A 42 5.77 13.39 2.98
C THR A 42 7.10 12.65 2.96
N LEU A 43 7.13 11.39 3.39
CA LEU A 43 8.33 10.57 3.33
C LEU A 43 8.81 10.34 1.89
N LEU A 44 7.91 10.04 0.95
CA LEU A 44 8.27 9.91 -0.47
C LEU A 44 8.81 11.23 -1.04
N LYS A 45 8.19 12.37 -0.73
CA LYS A 45 8.65 13.69 -1.16
C LYS A 45 10.03 14.04 -0.61
N ILE A 46 10.33 13.66 0.63
CA ILE A 46 11.67 13.83 1.22
C ILE A 46 12.69 12.97 0.48
N ILE A 47 12.39 11.69 0.24
CA ILE A 47 13.27 10.77 -0.48
C ILE A 47 13.51 11.27 -1.92
N TYR A 48 12.52 11.88 -2.55
CA TYR A 48 12.68 12.46 -3.90
C TYR A 48 13.43 13.80 -3.91
N GLY A 49 13.68 14.43 -2.76
CA GLY A 49 14.30 15.74 -2.67
C GLY A 49 13.36 16.92 -2.92
N LEU A 50 12.05 16.73 -2.85
CA LEU A 50 11.03 17.80 -2.93
C LEU A 50 10.90 18.63 -1.66
N LEU A 51 11.30 18.08 -0.54
CA LEU A 51 11.22 18.74 0.77
C LEU A 51 12.61 18.81 1.39
N HIS A 52 12.95 19.98 1.96
CA HIS A 52 14.19 20.14 2.69
C HIS A 52 14.05 19.61 4.12
N ILE A 53 14.96 18.75 4.53
CA ILE A 53 15.05 18.23 5.89
C ILE A 53 16.12 18.98 6.69
N LYS A 54 15.84 19.25 7.95
CA LYS A 54 16.77 19.88 8.90
C LYS A 54 17.50 18.85 9.76
N VAL A 55 16.92 17.65 9.91
CA VAL A 55 17.43 16.58 10.77
C VAL A 55 17.41 15.28 9.98
N GLY A 56 18.53 14.57 10.02
CA GLY A 56 18.73 13.31 9.31
C GLY A 56 19.23 13.50 7.89
N GLU A 57 19.41 12.39 7.18
CA GLU A 57 20.00 12.34 5.85
C GLU A 57 19.34 11.24 5.01
N VAL A 58 19.37 11.44 3.68
CA VAL A 58 18.87 10.45 2.71
C VAL A 58 19.97 10.20 1.68
N TYR A 59 20.23 8.91 1.40
CA TYR A 59 21.23 8.48 0.43
C TYR A 59 20.68 7.48 -0.58
N TRP A 60 21.16 7.56 -1.80
CA TRP A 60 21.10 6.48 -2.77
C TRP A 60 22.53 6.05 -3.11
N ASP A 61 22.89 4.82 -2.70
CA ASP A 61 24.27 4.35 -2.66
C ASP A 61 25.17 5.34 -1.85
N GLU A 62 26.15 5.95 -2.49
CA GLU A 62 27.04 6.95 -1.89
C GLU A 62 26.57 8.41 -2.10
N ASN A 63 25.50 8.61 -2.89
CA ASN A 63 25.02 9.93 -3.25
C ASN A 63 23.98 10.41 -2.23
N GLN A 64 24.26 11.52 -1.57
CA GLN A 64 23.30 12.19 -0.70
C GLN A 64 22.22 12.87 -1.54
N ILE A 65 20.95 12.60 -1.23
CA ILE A 65 19.81 13.25 -1.87
C ILE A 65 19.54 14.57 -1.16
N MET A 66 19.77 15.66 -1.88
CA MET A 66 19.65 17.00 -1.35
C MET A 66 18.27 17.58 -1.63
N GLY A 67 17.75 18.37 -0.70
CA GLY A 67 16.48 19.07 -0.84
C GLY A 67 16.55 20.35 -1.70
N PRO A 68 15.43 21.07 -1.85
CA PRO A 68 15.28 22.20 -2.76
C PRO A 68 16.16 23.43 -2.45
N LEU A 69 16.81 23.48 -1.29
CA LEU A 69 17.80 24.53 -1.01
C LEU A 69 19.12 24.35 -1.77
N TYR A 70 19.37 23.15 -2.28
CA TYR A 70 20.60 22.79 -2.97
C TYR A 70 20.37 22.46 -4.44
N ASN A 71 19.20 21.94 -4.79
CA ASN A 71 18.84 21.53 -6.14
C ASN A 71 17.66 22.34 -6.66
N LEU A 72 17.85 23.06 -7.78
CA LEU A 72 16.77 23.83 -8.42
C LEU A 72 15.68 22.93 -9.01
N VAL A 73 16.07 21.74 -9.48
CA VAL A 73 15.14 20.74 -10.01
C VAL A 73 15.15 19.56 -9.06
N PRO A 74 14.00 19.22 -8.43
CA PRO A 74 13.91 18.07 -7.54
C PRO A 74 14.11 16.75 -8.27
N GLY A 75 14.64 15.78 -7.56
CA GLY A 75 14.87 14.43 -8.05
C GLY A 75 16.19 14.27 -8.78
N GLU A 76 16.75 13.09 -8.67
CA GLU A 76 17.97 12.68 -9.35
C GLU A 76 17.65 12.00 -10.70
N PRO A 77 18.54 12.00 -11.69
CA PRO A 77 18.29 11.41 -13.01
C PRO A 77 17.84 9.95 -12.94
N TYR A 78 18.37 9.19 -11.98
CA TYR A 78 18.06 7.77 -11.75
C TYR A 78 16.80 7.54 -10.93
N MET A 79 16.13 8.61 -10.47
CA MET A 79 14.96 8.53 -9.60
C MET A 79 13.73 9.17 -10.26
N LYS A 80 12.57 8.54 -10.13
CA LYS A 80 11.29 9.11 -10.55
C LYS A 80 10.26 9.02 -9.44
N TYR A 81 9.37 10.01 -9.42
CA TYR A 81 8.27 10.12 -8.47
C TYR A 81 6.95 10.31 -9.21
N LEU A 82 6.01 9.42 -8.96
CA LEU A 82 4.63 9.57 -9.39
C LEU A 82 3.83 10.21 -8.27
N ALA A 83 3.55 11.50 -8.41
CA ALA A 83 2.70 12.26 -7.50
C ALA A 83 1.21 11.97 -7.75
N GLN A 84 0.37 12.35 -6.79
CA GLN A 84 -1.09 12.30 -6.95
C GLN A 84 -1.58 13.26 -8.07
N ASP A 85 -0.90 14.39 -8.27
CA ASP A 85 -1.11 15.29 -9.41
C ASP A 85 -0.27 14.79 -10.59
N PHE A 86 -0.91 14.38 -11.65
CA PHE A 86 -0.26 13.61 -12.74
C PHE A 86 0.78 14.37 -13.55
N ASP A 87 0.85 15.69 -13.45
CA ASP A 87 1.79 16.58 -14.17
C ASP A 87 1.90 16.27 -15.69
N LEU A 88 0.77 15.97 -16.32
CA LEU A 88 0.71 15.66 -17.75
C LEU A 88 0.50 16.90 -18.59
N MET A 89 1.03 16.88 -19.82
CA MET A 89 0.78 17.91 -20.82
C MET A 89 -0.62 17.72 -21.45
N PRO A 90 -1.62 18.57 -21.14
CA PRO A 90 -3.01 18.30 -21.51
C PRO A 90 -3.31 18.42 -23.00
N TYR A 91 -2.50 19.18 -23.73
CA TYR A 91 -2.73 19.51 -25.16
C TYR A 91 -1.94 18.62 -26.13
N THR A 92 -1.06 17.77 -25.63
CA THR A 92 -0.30 16.78 -26.40
C THR A 92 -0.96 15.40 -26.31
N THR A 93 -0.58 14.50 -27.18
CA THR A 93 -1.11 13.13 -27.23
C THR A 93 -0.58 12.28 -26.07
N VAL A 94 -1.19 11.14 -25.85
CA VAL A 94 -0.70 10.11 -24.90
C VAL A 94 0.70 9.66 -25.30
N PHE A 95 0.94 9.39 -26.59
CA PHE A 95 2.24 9.01 -27.10
C PHE A 95 3.31 10.05 -26.79
N GLU A 96 3.05 11.34 -27.09
CA GLU A 96 3.97 12.46 -26.83
C GLU A 96 4.23 12.65 -25.33
N ASN A 97 3.25 12.46 -24.46
CA ASN A 97 3.45 12.51 -23.02
C ASN A 97 4.39 11.41 -22.53
N VAL A 98 4.22 10.17 -22.99
CA VAL A 98 5.06 9.04 -22.55
C VAL A 98 6.48 9.18 -23.12
N SER A 99 6.62 9.58 -24.37
CA SER A 99 7.92 9.72 -25.05
C SER A 99 8.69 10.99 -24.73
N GLN A 100 8.11 11.93 -23.97
CA GLN A 100 8.63 13.28 -23.75
C GLN A 100 10.12 13.36 -23.38
N TYR A 101 10.59 12.40 -22.60
CA TYR A 101 11.96 12.39 -22.08
C TYR A 101 12.85 11.34 -22.76
N LEU A 102 12.40 10.71 -23.83
CA LEU A 102 13.18 9.78 -24.63
C LEU A 102 13.98 10.53 -25.70
N SER A 103 15.08 9.92 -26.15
CA SER A 103 15.97 10.52 -27.14
C SER A 103 15.31 10.61 -28.52
N VAL A 104 15.12 11.81 -29.02
CA VAL A 104 14.63 12.03 -30.40
C VAL A 104 15.63 11.63 -31.48
N PHE A 105 16.90 11.42 -31.12
CA PHE A 105 17.96 10.97 -32.03
C PHE A 105 17.91 9.45 -32.28
N GLU A 106 17.11 8.72 -31.51
CA GLU A 106 16.90 7.26 -31.61
C GLU A 106 15.40 6.97 -31.80
N PRO A 107 14.82 7.34 -32.96
CA PRO A 107 13.38 7.32 -33.16
C PRO A 107 12.75 5.92 -33.09
N GLU A 108 13.50 4.90 -33.49
CA GLU A 108 13.02 3.51 -33.40
C GLU A 108 12.96 3.01 -31.97
N GLU A 109 13.95 3.30 -31.16
CA GLU A 109 13.98 2.98 -29.72
C GLU A 109 12.91 3.75 -28.97
N LEU A 110 12.78 5.08 -29.23
CA LEU A 110 11.73 5.90 -28.67
C LEU A 110 10.35 5.31 -28.94
N LYS A 111 10.09 4.91 -30.20
CA LYS A 111 8.80 4.32 -30.58
C LYS A 111 8.57 2.97 -29.88
N ALA A 112 9.55 2.07 -29.95
CA ALA A 112 9.45 0.74 -29.36
C ALA A 112 9.22 0.81 -27.84
N ARG A 113 9.98 1.67 -27.13
CA ARG A 113 9.82 1.86 -25.69
C ARG A 113 8.47 2.46 -25.34
N THR A 114 8.00 3.44 -26.11
CA THR A 114 6.69 4.07 -25.88
C THR A 114 5.56 3.05 -26.09
N GLU A 115 5.62 2.25 -27.17
CA GLU A 115 4.63 1.23 -27.48
C GLU A 115 4.60 0.13 -26.39
N GLU A 116 5.74 -0.35 -25.89
CA GLU A 116 5.85 -1.29 -24.78
C GLU A 116 5.15 -0.77 -23.53
N LEU A 117 5.41 0.50 -23.16
CA LEU A 117 4.79 1.11 -21.98
C LEU A 117 3.29 1.34 -22.16
N LEU A 118 2.84 1.72 -23.37
CA LEU A 118 1.42 1.88 -23.68
C LEU A 118 0.67 0.55 -23.64
N GLU A 119 1.29 -0.55 -24.05
CA GLU A 119 0.75 -1.89 -23.93
C GLU A 119 0.63 -2.31 -22.45
N MET A 120 1.69 -2.09 -21.65
CA MET A 120 1.73 -2.40 -20.22
C MET A 120 0.58 -1.72 -19.46
N ILE A 121 0.25 -0.45 -19.80
CA ILE A 121 -0.84 0.32 -19.17
C ILE A 121 -2.19 0.17 -19.91
N GLU A 122 -2.32 -0.68 -20.93
CA GLU A 122 -3.51 -0.91 -21.75
C GLU A 122 -4.06 0.37 -22.43
N MET A 123 -3.17 1.24 -22.95
CA MET A 123 -3.54 2.53 -23.54
C MET A 123 -3.16 2.67 -25.03
N THR A 124 -2.70 1.61 -25.68
CA THR A 124 -2.26 1.65 -27.09
C THR A 124 -3.33 2.23 -28.04
N HIS A 125 -4.59 1.91 -27.81
CA HIS A 125 -5.72 2.38 -28.63
C HIS A 125 -6.00 3.90 -28.49
N LEU A 126 -5.43 4.55 -27.46
CA LEU A 126 -5.55 5.99 -27.18
C LEU A 126 -4.24 6.75 -27.42
N ALA A 127 -3.24 6.12 -28.04
CA ALA A 127 -1.90 6.71 -28.24
C ALA A 127 -1.94 8.12 -28.89
N GLN A 128 -2.84 8.33 -29.84
CA GLN A 128 -3.00 9.60 -30.57
C GLN A 128 -4.03 10.54 -29.95
N THR A 129 -4.66 10.15 -28.81
CA THR A 129 -5.64 10.99 -28.13
C THR A 129 -4.94 12.04 -27.26
N LYS A 130 -5.42 13.27 -27.25
CA LYS A 130 -4.89 14.32 -26.37
C LYS A 130 -5.29 14.03 -24.91
N VAL A 131 -4.35 14.23 -23.99
CA VAL A 131 -4.51 13.90 -22.57
C VAL A 131 -5.72 14.59 -21.93
N ARG A 132 -6.05 15.82 -22.32
CA ARG A 132 -7.21 16.55 -21.81
C ARG A 132 -8.55 15.87 -22.04
N TYR A 133 -8.64 14.89 -22.94
CA TYR A 133 -9.85 14.13 -23.23
C TYR A 133 -9.94 12.80 -22.46
N LEU A 134 -8.93 12.50 -21.67
CA LEU A 134 -8.86 11.28 -20.89
C LEU A 134 -9.59 11.43 -19.54
N SER A 135 -10.16 10.32 -19.05
CA SER A 135 -10.62 10.24 -17.66
C SER A 135 -9.45 10.31 -16.68
N GLY A 136 -9.72 10.64 -15.40
CA GLY A 136 -8.68 10.69 -14.36
C GLY A 136 -7.89 9.38 -14.24
N GLY A 137 -8.55 8.23 -14.29
CA GLY A 137 -7.87 6.93 -14.26
C GLY A 137 -7.05 6.63 -15.53
N GLN A 138 -7.45 7.16 -16.70
CA GLN A 138 -6.62 7.08 -17.91
C GLN A 138 -5.41 8.00 -17.81
N GLN A 139 -5.58 9.20 -17.27
CA GLN A 139 -4.46 10.12 -17.02
C GLN A 139 -3.45 9.51 -16.04
N GLN A 140 -3.92 8.89 -14.96
CA GLN A 140 -3.05 8.20 -13.99
C GLN A 140 -2.22 7.10 -14.66
N ARG A 141 -2.81 6.31 -15.55
CA ARG A 141 -2.08 5.29 -16.32
C ARG A 141 -1.02 5.92 -17.23
N VAL A 142 -1.33 6.99 -17.92
CA VAL A 142 -0.35 7.71 -18.76
C VAL A 142 0.80 8.27 -17.93
N ALA A 143 0.51 8.87 -16.77
CA ALA A 143 1.54 9.37 -15.85
C ALA A 143 2.47 8.26 -15.37
N LEU A 144 1.91 7.07 -15.08
CA LEU A 144 2.68 5.89 -14.71
C LEU A 144 3.64 5.44 -15.82
N ALA A 145 3.18 5.37 -17.09
CA ALA A 145 4.04 5.04 -18.23
C ALA A 145 5.15 6.11 -18.45
N ARG A 146 4.80 7.38 -18.30
CA ARG A 146 5.73 8.50 -18.47
C ARG A 146 6.91 8.44 -17.48
N VAL A 147 6.65 8.15 -16.20
CA VAL A 147 7.73 8.06 -15.20
C VAL A 147 8.64 6.85 -15.42
N LEU A 148 8.17 5.83 -16.12
CA LEU A 148 8.92 4.61 -16.47
C LEU A 148 9.70 4.71 -17.77
N ALA A 149 9.43 5.74 -18.61
CA ALA A 149 10.03 5.86 -19.94
C ALA A 149 11.56 5.86 -19.88
N GLN A 150 12.16 6.58 -18.94
CA GLN A 150 13.62 6.73 -18.77
C GLN A 150 14.29 5.62 -17.94
N GLN A 151 13.63 4.51 -17.67
CA GLN A 151 14.18 3.36 -16.93
C GLN A 151 14.85 3.77 -15.59
N PRO A 152 14.12 4.31 -14.63
CA PRO A 152 14.68 4.73 -13.36
C PRO A 152 15.23 3.53 -12.55
N GLN A 153 16.29 3.76 -11.76
CA GLN A 153 16.79 2.76 -10.82
C GLN A 153 15.90 2.65 -9.57
N ILE A 154 15.21 3.76 -9.22
CA ILE A 154 14.27 3.82 -8.11
C ILE A 154 13.02 4.60 -8.50
N LEU A 155 11.87 4.03 -8.21
CA LEU A 155 10.55 4.58 -8.48
C LEU A 155 9.77 4.77 -7.18
N LEU A 156 9.31 5.99 -6.96
CA LEU A 156 8.48 6.37 -5.82
C LEU A 156 7.04 6.55 -6.31
N LEU A 157 6.11 5.79 -5.75
CA LEU A 157 4.71 5.77 -6.16
C LEU A 157 3.81 6.23 -5.00
N ASP A 158 3.10 7.34 -5.19
CA ASP A 158 2.15 7.86 -4.20
C ASP A 158 0.72 7.59 -4.66
N GLU A 159 0.06 6.62 -4.04
CA GLU A 159 -1.30 6.14 -4.37
C GLU A 159 -1.48 5.83 -5.88
N PRO A 160 -0.64 4.95 -6.48
CA PRO A 160 -0.53 4.80 -7.93
C PRO A 160 -1.81 4.29 -8.62
N PHE A 161 -2.78 3.78 -7.86
CA PHE A 161 -4.03 3.25 -8.39
C PHE A 161 -5.28 3.96 -7.85
N GLY A 162 -5.13 5.10 -7.16
CA GLY A 162 -6.22 5.80 -6.46
C GLY A 162 -7.42 6.16 -7.35
N HIS A 163 -7.18 6.61 -8.58
CA HIS A 163 -8.20 7.08 -9.51
C HIS A 163 -8.64 6.04 -10.55
N ILE A 164 -8.13 4.80 -10.47
CA ILE A 164 -8.39 3.76 -11.47
C ILE A 164 -9.59 2.91 -11.03
N ASP A 165 -10.47 2.59 -11.97
CA ASP A 165 -11.63 1.74 -11.75
C ASP A 165 -11.24 0.34 -11.26
N ASN A 166 -11.98 -0.18 -10.28
CA ASN A 166 -11.70 -1.48 -9.64
C ASN A 166 -11.58 -2.63 -10.65
N PHE A 167 -12.35 -2.61 -11.74
CA PHE A 167 -12.31 -3.62 -12.78
C PHE A 167 -10.93 -3.73 -13.45
N ARG A 168 -10.25 -2.60 -13.67
CA ARG A 168 -8.94 -2.55 -14.35
C ARG A 168 -7.74 -2.57 -13.39
N LYS A 169 -7.94 -2.20 -12.13
CA LYS A 169 -6.86 -2.14 -11.12
C LYS A 169 -6.04 -3.44 -11.05
N ASN A 170 -6.71 -4.58 -10.96
CA ASN A 170 -6.02 -5.86 -10.72
C ASN A 170 -5.12 -6.28 -11.89
N THR A 171 -5.54 -6.04 -13.13
CA THR A 171 -4.71 -6.33 -14.31
C THR A 171 -3.53 -5.37 -14.38
N LEU A 172 -3.79 -4.07 -14.20
CA LEU A 172 -2.73 -3.06 -14.22
C LEU A 172 -1.69 -3.29 -13.11
N ARG A 173 -2.12 -3.65 -11.89
CA ARG A 173 -1.22 -4.02 -10.79
C ARG A 173 -0.26 -5.13 -11.20
N ARG A 174 -0.81 -6.23 -11.73
CA ARG A 174 0.01 -7.36 -12.19
C ARG A 174 0.98 -6.96 -13.29
N ASN A 175 0.51 -6.24 -14.29
CA ASN A 175 1.35 -5.80 -15.42
C ASN A 175 2.49 -4.89 -14.91
N LEU A 176 2.15 -3.88 -14.12
CA LEU A 176 3.12 -2.94 -13.57
C LEU A 176 4.18 -3.62 -12.70
N PHE A 177 3.76 -4.36 -11.67
CA PHE A 177 4.72 -4.95 -10.74
C PHE A 177 5.56 -6.07 -11.38
N SER A 178 4.99 -6.82 -12.34
CA SER A 178 5.77 -7.77 -13.16
C SER A 178 6.81 -7.05 -14.01
N PHE A 179 6.44 -5.93 -14.64
CA PHE A 179 7.35 -5.10 -15.42
C PHE A 179 8.48 -4.54 -14.53
N LEU A 180 8.15 -3.97 -13.36
CA LEU A 180 9.12 -3.41 -12.43
C LEU A 180 10.14 -4.44 -11.91
N LYS A 181 9.68 -5.67 -11.64
CA LYS A 181 10.56 -6.79 -11.25
C LYS A 181 11.46 -7.24 -12.41
N LYS A 182 10.93 -7.33 -13.64
CA LYS A 182 11.72 -7.68 -14.83
C LYS A 182 12.83 -6.68 -15.11
N GLU A 183 12.55 -5.38 -14.91
CA GLU A 183 13.52 -4.29 -15.13
C GLU A 183 14.43 -4.03 -13.91
N ASP A 184 14.33 -4.83 -12.83
CA ASP A 184 15.10 -4.69 -11.58
C ASP A 184 15.00 -3.28 -10.94
N ILE A 185 13.83 -2.64 -11.06
CA ILE A 185 13.58 -1.30 -10.52
C ILE A 185 13.27 -1.41 -9.03
N THR A 186 13.97 -0.64 -8.21
CA THR A 186 13.64 -0.47 -6.78
C THR A 186 12.37 0.35 -6.64
N VAL A 187 11.42 -0.10 -5.81
CA VAL A 187 10.11 0.58 -5.70
C VAL A 187 9.77 0.89 -4.25
N LEU A 188 9.35 2.13 -4.00
CA LEU A 188 8.66 2.51 -2.77
C LEU A 188 7.24 2.96 -3.12
N THR A 189 6.24 2.25 -2.63
CA THR A 189 4.83 2.57 -2.85
C THR A 189 4.17 3.02 -1.55
N ALA A 190 3.64 4.25 -1.51
CA ALA A 190 2.73 4.68 -0.44
C ALA A 190 1.30 4.32 -0.85
N THR A 191 0.61 3.53 -0.06
CA THR A 191 -0.77 3.12 -0.34
C THR A 191 -1.54 2.84 0.96
N HIS A 192 -2.85 2.89 0.87
CA HIS A 192 -3.77 2.40 1.88
C HIS A 192 -4.53 1.12 1.42
N ASP A 193 -4.34 0.69 0.18
CA ASP A 193 -4.99 -0.51 -0.38
C ASP A 193 -4.08 -1.74 -0.17
N HIS A 194 -4.55 -2.70 0.64
CA HIS A 194 -3.81 -3.94 0.88
C HIS A 194 -3.58 -4.79 -0.38
N ASN A 195 -4.41 -4.62 -1.42
CA ASN A 195 -4.21 -5.29 -2.71
C ASN A 195 -3.02 -4.73 -3.51
N ASP A 196 -2.55 -3.53 -3.20
CA ASP A 196 -1.34 -2.96 -3.81
C ASP A 196 -0.07 -3.54 -3.22
N MET A 197 -0.12 -4.04 -1.99
CA MET A 197 1.06 -4.48 -1.26
C MET A 197 1.16 -5.99 -1.02
N LEU A 198 0.06 -6.66 -0.59
CA LEU A 198 0.11 -8.07 -0.20
C LEU A 198 0.70 -8.98 -1.27
N PRO A 199 0.32 -8.85 -2.56
CA PRO A 199 0.83 -9.74 -3.61
C PRO A 199 2.19 -9.30 -4.16
N PHE A 200 2.63 -8.04 -3.97
CA PHE A 200 3.69 -7.45 -4.76
C PHE A 200 4.88 -6.93 -3.96
N ALA A 201 4.69 -6.57 -2.68
CA ALA A 201 5.76 -6.05 -1.86
C ALA A 201 6.63 -7.18 -1.29
N ASP A 202 7.95 -6.99 -1.32
CA ASP A 202 8.89 -7.85 -0.60
C ASP A 202 8.87 -7.51 0.91
N ARG A 203 8.63 -6.23 1.22
CA ARG A 203 8.57 -5.72 2.60
C ARG A 203 7.54 -4.60 2.74
N VAL A 204 6.95 -4.52 3.91
CA VAL A 204 5.99 -3.48 4.28
C VAL A 204 6.53 -2.71 5.49
N ILE A 205 6.38 -1.39 5.43
CA ILE A 205 6.66 -0.45 6.50
C ILE A 205 5.34 0.14 6.97
N VAL A 206 5.05 0.00 8.27
CA VAL A 206 3.85 0.56 8.87
C VAL A 206 4.19 1.88 9.55
N LEU A 207 3.59 2.96 9.06
CA LEU A 207 3.70 4.31 9.61
C LEU A 207 2.50 4.62 10.50
N LYS A 208 2.75 5.06 11.73
CA LYS A 208 1.73 5.53 12.66
C LYS A 208 2.35 6.54 13.62
N ASP A 209 1.57 7.54 14.00
CA ASP A 209 1.97 8.56 14.99
C ASP A 209 3.38 9.12 14.68
N ARG A 210 3.61 9.47 13.39
CA ARG A 210 4.87 10.03 12.86
C ARG A 210 6.08 9.08 12.82
N LYS A 211 5.92 7.82 13.25
CA LYS A 211 7.02 6.85 13.40
C LYS A 211 6.77 5.58 12.62
N ILE A 212 7.84 4.88 12.31
CA ILE A 212 7.75 3.50 11.83
C ILE A 212 7.52 2.58 13.04
N ILE A 213 6.34 1.94 13.10
CA ILE A 213 5.95 1.05 14.19
C ILE A 213 6.18 -0.43 13.89
N ALA A 214 6.31 -0.79 12.60
CA ALA A 214 6.63 -2.14 12.16
C ALA A 214 7.31 -2.13 10.78
N LYS A 215 8.17 -3.12 10.55
CA LYS A 215 8.80 -3.44 9.26
C LYS A 215 8.91 -4.95 9.17
N ASP A 216 8.29 -5.55 8.15
CA ASP A 216 8.36 -7.00 7.93
C ASP A 216 7.84 -7.37 6.54
N THR A 217 7.87 -8.65 6.20
CA THR A 217 7.18 -9.15 5.00
C THR A 217 5.66 -8.97 5.14
N PRO A 218 4.93 -8.79 4.03
CA PRO A 218 3.47 -8.69 4.05
C PRO A 218 2.82 -9.86 4.79
N LYS A 219 3.29 -11.08 4.50
CA LYS A 219 2.80 -12.32 5.12
C LYS A 219 2.97 -12.30 6.64
N ASN A 220 4.16 -11.93 7.14
CA ASN A 220 4.44 -11.93 8.56
C ASN A 220 3.62 -10.88 9.32
N LEU A 221 3.44 -9.68 8.75
CA LEU A 221 2.58 -8.65 9.35
C LEU A 221 1.11 -9.07 9.39
N TYR A 222 0.62 -9.79 8.38
CA TYR A 222 -0.73 -10.31 8.33
C TYR A 222 -0.95 -11.48 9.31
N GLU A 223 -0.05 -12.46 9.32
CA GLU A 223 -0.15 -13.66 10.13
C GLU A 223 0.17 -13.42 11.62
N HIS A 224 1.06 -12.45 11.92
CA HIS A 224 1.54 -12.15 13.27
C HIS A 224 1.43 -10.64 13.61
N PRO A 225 0.23 -10.03 13.50
CA PRO A 225 0.08 -8.61 13.76
C PRO A 225 0.36 -8.31 15.24
N LYS A 226 1.30 -7.39 15.49
CA LYS A 226 1.73 -7.02 16.86
C LYS A 226 0.62 -6.32 17.66
N ASN A 227 -0.31 -5.67 16.98
CA ASN A 227 -1.44 -4.96 17.59
C ASN A 227 -2.63 -4.89 16.63
N LEU A 228 -3.79 -4.49 17.16
CA LEU A 228 -5.03 -4.41 16.39
C LEU A 228 -4.94 -3.39 15.24
N TYR A 229 -4.21 -2.30 15.42
CA TYR A 229 -4.01 -1.31 14.36
C TYR A 229 -3.32 -1.92 13.13
N ILE A 230 -2.24 -2.68 13.33
CA ILE A 230 -1.57 -3.35 12.20
C ILE A 230 -2.53 -4.32 11.51
N ALA A 231 -3.28 -5.10 12.26
CA ALA A 231 -4.27 -6.00 11.69
C ALA A 231 -5.36 -5.26 10.90
N SER A 232 -5.87 -4.15 11.41
CA SER A 232 -6.93 -3.38 10.75
C SER A 232 -6.52 -2.77 9.40
N LEU A 233 -5.23 -2.65 9.13
CA LEU A 233 -4.72 -2.24 7.80
C LEU A 233 -4.91 -3.33 6.72
N PHE A 234 -5.17 -4.57 7.13
CA PHE A 234 -5.39 -5.72 6.23
C PHE A 234 -6.84 -6.16 6.15
N GLY A 235 -7.66 -5.80 7.12
CA GLY A 235 -9.08 -6.16 7.17
C GLY A 235 -9.68 -6.04 8.56
N GLU A 236 -10.98 -6.32 8.66
CA GLU A 236 -11.67 -6.30 9.94
C GLU A 236 -11.10 -7.35 10.89
N ALA A 237 -10.69 -6.92 12.07
CA ALA A 237 -10.01 -7.75 13.05
C ALA A 237 -10.52 -7.48 14.47
N ASN A 238 -10.46 -8.50 15.31
CA ASN A 238 -10.93 -8.49 16.68
C ASN A 238 -9.80 -8.85 17.63
N ARG A 239 -9.78 -8.27 18.83
CA ARG A 239 -8.82 -8.62 19.88
C ARG A 239 -9.53 -9.32 21.03
N ILE A 240 -9.39 -10.64 21.15
CA ILE A 240 -10.20 -11.48 22.02
C ILE A 240 -9.32 -12.33 22.94
N PRO A 241 -9.71 -12.51 24.23
CA PRO A 241 -9.03 -13.44 25.13
C PRO A 241 -9.25 -14.91 24.68
N ILE A 242 -8.19 -15.71 24.74
CA ILE A 242 -8.26 -17.12 24.28
C ILE A 242 -9.26 -17.92 25.10
N ASN A 243 -9.30 -17.73 26.42
CA ASN A 243 -10.21 -18.46 27.32
C ASN A 243 -11.69 -18.18 27.06
N VAL A 244 -12.01 -17.08 26.36
CA VAL A 244 -13.41 -16.79 25.97
C VAL A 244 -13.82 -17.61 24.75
N ILE A 245 -12.88 -17.86 23.82
CA ILE A 245 -13.13 -18.69 22.63
C ILE A 245 -13.00 -20.19 22.97
N LYS A 246 -12.03 -20.52 23.81
CA LYS A 246 -11.72 -21.88 24.26
C LYS A 246 -11.81 -21.94 25.78
N SER A 247 -12.99 -22.27 26.29
CA SER A 247 -13.30 -22.28 27.73
C SER A 247 -12.38 -23.21 28.57
N TYR A 248 -11.73 -24.18 27.92
CA TYR A 248 -10.76 -25.08 28.57
C TYR A 248 -9.35 -24.50 28.63
N ALA A 249 -9.08 -23.35 27.97
CA ALA A 249 -7.76 -22.74 27.98
C ALA A 249 -7.53 -21.93 29.27
N ASP A 250 -6.52 -22.32 30.06
CA ASP A 250 -6.12 -21.59 31.28
C ASP A 250 -5.19 -20.42 30.94
N THR A 251 -5.67 -19.49 30.13
CA THR A 251 -4.91 -18.29 29.75
C THR A 251 -5.83 -17.12 29.40
N LYS A 252 -5.50 -15.95 29.94
CA LYS A 252 -6.14 -14.68 29.62
C LYS A 252 -5.41 -13.92 28.49
N ARG A 253 -4.43 -14.53 27.81
CA ARG A 253 -3.78 -13.92 26.66
C ARG A 253 -4.81 -13.54 25.62
N ARG A 254 -4.64 -12.36 25.03
CA ARG A 254 -5.48 -11.88 23.92
C ARG A 254 -4.77 -12.13 22.61
N ILE A 255 -5.53 -12.62 21.64
CA ILE A 255 -5.06 -12.80 20.27
C ILE A 255 -5.87 -11.89 19.32
N ILE A 256 -5.30 -11.64 18.16
CA ILE A 256 -5.97 -10.91 17.08
C ILE A 256 -6.54 -11.95 16.11
N VAL A 257 -7.81 -11.81 15.78
CA VAL A 257 -8.55 -12.71 14.90
C VAL A 257 -9.25 -11.90 13.83
N TYR A 258 -9.00 -12.21 12.56
CA TYR A 258 -9.72 -11.57 11.47
C TYR A 258 -11.15 -12.07 11.34
N ALA A 259 -12.03 -11.25 10.80
CA ALA A 259 -13.45 -11.57 10.66
C ALA A 259 -13.71 -12.87 9.90
N HIS A 260 -12.91 -13.20 8.90
CA HIS A 260 -13.03 -14.42 8.09
C HIS A 260 -12.49 -15.69 8.77
N GLU A 261 -11.72 -15.55 9.85
CA GLU A 261 -11.17 -16.70 10.60
C GLU A 261 -12.18 -17.32 11.57
N PHE A 262 -13.26 -16.60 11.88
CA PHE A 262 -14.32 -17.13 12.71
C PHE A 262 -15.18 -18.15 11.98
N LYS A 263 -15.59 -19.17 12.73
CA LYS A 263 -16.60 -20.16 12.33
C LYS A 263 -17.74 -20.14 13.33
N VAL A 264 -18.96 -20.03 12.84
CA VAL A 264 -20.16 -20.15 13.67
C VAL A 264 -20.32 -21.59 14.10
N SER A 265 -20.54 -21.82 15.39
CA SER A 265 -20.83 -23.12 15.99
C SER A 265 -22.14 -23.06 16.75
N GLU A 266 -22.75 -24.25 17.05
CA GLU A 266 -24.06 -24.30 17.72
C GLU A 266 -23.96 -24.27 19.25
N LYS A 267 -22.82 -24.65 19.83
CA LYS A 267 -22.79 -25.01 21.27
C LYS A 267 -21.57 -24.54 22.05
N SER A 268 -20.56 -23.99 21.41
CA SER A 268 -19.30 -23.64 22.10
C SER A 268 -18.54 -22.54 21.42
N GLY A 269 -17.84 -21.75 22.18
CA GLY A 269 -17.04 -20.64 21.74
C GLY A 269 -17.44 -19.31 22.36
N LEU A 270 -17.05 -18.23 21.78
CA LEU A 270 -17.44 -16.88 22.15
C LEU A 270 -18.92 -16.66 21.80
N GLU A 271 -19.76 -16.48 22.78
CA GLU A 271 -21.18 -16.13 22.59
C GLU A 271 -21.30 -14.67 22.17
N VAL A 272 -21.98 -14.43 21.04
CA VAL A 272 -22.13 -13.09 20.45
C VAL A 272 -23.61 -12.89 20.12
N ILE A 273 -24.13 -11.71 20.44
CA ILE A 273 -25.47 -11.27 20.03
C ILE A 273 -25.32 -10.48 18.73
N VAL A 274 -25.95 -10.98 17.67
CA VAL A 274 -25.97 -10.33 16.36
C VAL A 274 -26.67 -8.97 16.46
N LYS A 275 -26.10 -7.95 15.83
CA LYS A 275 -26.69 -6.61 15.68
C LYS A 275 -27.04 -6.30 14.24
N GLU A 276 -26.13 -6.56 13.33
CA GLU A 276 -26.27 -6.15 11.93
C GLU A 276 -25.61 -7.15 10.99
N SER A 277 -26.16 -7.27 9.79
CA SER A 277 -25.65 -8.14 8.72
C SER A 277 -25.50 -7.33 7.44
N TYR A 278 -24.26 -7.14 6.97
CA TYR A 278 -23.94 -6.38 5.74
C TYR A 278 -23.57 -7.33 4.59
N TYR A 279 -24.28 -7.24 3.49
CA TYR A 279 -23.97 -8.03 2.30
C TYR A 279 -22.73 -7.49 1.58
N MET A 280 -21.68 -8.32 1.48
CA MET A 280 -20.40 -7.98 0.88
C MET A 280 -20.13 -8.68 -0.46
N GLY A 281 -21.17 -9.16 -1.14
CA GLY A 281 -21.07 -9.90 -2.39
C GLY A 281 -20.88 -11.42 -2.16
N GLY A 282 -19.69 -11.87 -1.82
CA GLY A 282 -19.37 -13.29 -1.60
C GLY A 282 -19.72 -13.81 -0.20
N HIS A 283 -20.05 -12.95 0.75
CA HIS A 283 -20.36 -13.27 2.13
C HIS A 283 -21.15 -12.12 2.79
N TYR A 284 -21.59 -12.34 4.01
CA TYR A 284 -22.08 -11.28 4.89
C TYR A 284 -21.03 -10.99 5.97
N MET A 285 -20.70 -9.71 6.14
CA MET A 285 -20.01 -9.25 7.33
C MET A 285 -21.03 -9.02 8.43
N ILE A 286 -20.89 -9.73 9.53
CA ILE A 286 -21.78 -9.65 10.68
C ILE A 286 -21.11 -8.81 11.76
N VAL A 287 -21.86 -7.88 12.31
CA VAL A 287 -21.49 -7.16 13.52
C VAL A 287 -22.32 -7.72 14.65
N GLY A 288 -21.67 -8.23 15.65
CA GLY A 288 -22.29 -8.65 16.89
C GLY A 288 -21.64 -8.03 18.11
N THR A 289 -22.13 -8.31 19.30
CA THR A 289 -21.59 -7.81 20.56
C THR A 289 -21.23 -8.92 21.52
N TYR A 290 -20.11 -8.70 22.20
CA TYR A 290 -19.67 -9.42 23.37
C TYR A 290 -19.18 -8.40 24.41
N GLU A 291 -19.75 -8.40 25.65
CA GLU A 291 -19.36 -7.47 26.73
C GLU A 291 -19.18 -6.02 26.27
N GLU A 292 -20.17 -5.46 25.58
CA GLU A 292 -20.17 -4.10 25.01
C GLU A 292 -19.14 -3.84 23.87
N GLN A 293 -18.33 -4.84 23.51
CA GLN A 293 -17.41 -4.72 22.37
C GLN A 293 -18.07 -5.23 21.08
N ASN A 294 -17.85 -4.52 19.98
CA ASN A 294 -18.25 -5.04 18.67
C ASN A 294 -17.31 -6.17 18.25
N ILE A 295 -17.91 -7.23 17.73
CA ILE A 295 -17.22 -8.39 17.15
C ILE A 295 -17.62 -8.50 15.70
N TYR A 296 -16.63 -8.50 14.82
CA TYR A 296 -16.78 -8.61 13.37
C TYR A 296 -16.48 -10.04 12.94
N PHE A 297 -17.40 -10.66 12.19
CA PHE A 297 -17.16 -11.99 11.63
C PHE A 297 -17.88 -12.19 10.30
N ASN A 298 -17.36 -13.07 9.46
CA ASN A 298 -17.96 -13.39 8.18
C ASN A 298 -18.87 -14.59 8.29
N HIS A 299 -20.01 -14.55 7.57
CA HIS A 299 -20.96 -15.66 7.48
C HIS A 299 -21.51 -15.77 6.05
N HIS A 300 -21.93 -16.97 5.62
CA HIS A 300 -22.44 -17.21 4.26
C HIS A 300 -23.83 -16.63 4.03
N SER A 301 -24.61 -16.41 5.07
CA SER A 301 -25.98 -15.85 5.00
C SER A 301 -26.17 -14.73 6.04
N ALA A 302 -27.14 -13.88 5.83
CA ALA A 302 -27.56 -12.90 6.84
C ALA A 302 -28.02 -13.62 8.12
N LEU A 303 -27.72 -13.02 9.25
CA LEU A 303 -28.21 -13.45 10.56
C LEU A 303 -29.19 -12.40 11.09
N GLU A 304 -30.22 -12.84 11.80
CA GLU A 304 -31.24 -11.97 12.38
C GLU A 304 -30.70 -11.17 13.57
N ASP A 305 -31.10 -9.92 13.70
CA ASP A 305 -30.82 -9.08 14.86
C ASP A 305 -31.31 -9.73 16.14
N GLY A 306 -30.51 -9.62 17.21
CA GLY A 306 -30.78 -10.25 18.48
C GLY A 306 -30.50 -11.77 18.56
N LYS A 307 -30.10 -12.41 17.46
CA LYS A 307 -29.75 -13.83 17.44
C LYS A 307 -28.44 -14.08 18.19
N ASN A 308 -28.47 -15.06 19.12
CA ASN A 308 -27.27 -15.56 19.77
C ASN A 308 -26.54 -16.54 18.84
N VAL A 309 -25.24 -16.35 18.65
CA VAL A 309 -24.37 -17.26 17.92
C VAL A 309 -23.08 -17.51 18.70
N PHE A 310 -22.49 -18.68 18.52
CA PHE A 310 -21.21 -19.01 19.14
C PHE A 310 -20.12 -18.96 18.06
N LEU A 311 -19.07 -18.16 18.30
CA LEU A 311 -17.93 -18.02 17.39
C LEU A 311 -16.75 -18.85 17.89
N ASN A 312 -16.16 -19.59 16.98
CA ASN A 312 -14.99 -20.40 17.23
C ASN A 312 -13.89 -20.12 16.20
N ILE A 313 -12.65 -20.45 16.52
CA ILE A 313 -11.51 -20.38 15.63
C ILE A 313 -10.72 -21.68 15.68
N SER A 314 -9.91 -21.96 14.66
CA SER A 314 -9.07 -23.15 14.63
C SER A 314 -7.95 -23.07 15.68
N ILE A 315 -7.51 -24.24 16.15
CA ILE A 315 -6.33 -24.31 17.05
C ILE A 315 -5.09 -23.84 16.30
N GLU A 316 -5.01 -24.10 14.99
CA GLU A 316 -3.91 -23.63 14.13
C GLU A 316 -3.81 -22.10 14.14
N THR A 317 -4.94 -21.39 13.99
CA THR A 317 -4.97 -19.92 14.09
C THR A 317 -4.49 -19.43 15.45
N ILE A 318 -4.90 -20.09 16.54
CA ILE A 318 -4.43 -19.73 17.89
C ILE A 318 -2.92 -19.92 18.00
N ASN A 319 -2.40 -21.07 17.59
CA ASN A 319 -0.97 -21.38 17.65
C ASN A 319 -0.16 -20.39 16.79
N GLN A 320 -0.61 -20.10 15.58
CA GLN A 320 0.00 -19.11 14.70
C GLN A 320 0.08 -17.73 15.38
N ARG A 321 -0.99 -17.26 16.01
CA ARG A 321 -1.00 -15.95 16.70
C ARG A 321 -0.15 -15.94 17.98
N LEU A 322 0.11 -17.09 18.58
CA LEU A 322 0.97 -17.24 19.76
C LEU A 322 2.44 -17.50 19.42
N ASN A 323 2.78 -17.68 18.13
CA ASN A 323 4.09 -18.10 17.66
C ASN A 323 4.56 -19.43 18.29
N ILE A 324 3.68 -20.42 18.37
CA ILE A 324 3.93 -21.76 18.91
C ILE A 324 4.04 -22.78 17.78
#